data_52334e062819c940b846ee2d6027a139
#
_entry.id   52334e062819c940b846ee2d6027a139
#
_cell.length_a   1.000
_cell.length_b   1.000
_cell.length_c   1.000
_cell.angle_alpha   90.00
_cell.angle_beta   90.00
_cell.angle_gamma   90.00
#
_symmetry.space_group_name_H-M   'P 1'
#
loop_
_entity.id
_entity.type
_entity.pdbx_description
1 polymer ?
#
loop_
_entity_poly.entity_id
_entity_poly.type
_entity_poly.pdbx_seq_one_letter_code
_entity_poly.pdbx_strand_id
1 'polypeptide(L)'
;DFTTEDAEDTEFLFQPYQLRLVFHRKSLERKNSVRLCVLCVLCGETNTFIMAKDRLITPSYCFILAANFLLYFGFWLLIPVLPFYLSEFFQTGNSTIGIVLSCYTVAALCIRPFSGYLLDTFARKPLYLFAYFIFMMMFGGYLIAGSLTLFIIFRIIHGVSFGMVTVGGNTVVIDIMPSSRRGEGLGYYGLTNNTAMSIGPMFGLFLHDAGVSFATIFCYAFGSCILGFLCASLVKTPYKPPVKREPISLDRFILMKGLPAGLSLLLLSIPYGMTTNYVAMYARQIGLNTQTGFFFTFMAVGMAISRIFSGKLVDRGKITQVIIAGLY
;
A
#
# COMPACT_ATOMS: atom_id res chain seq x y z
N ASP A 1 59.59 -14.94 7.45
CA ASP A 1 59.10 -15.34 6.14
C ASP A 1 57.56 -15.41 6.15
N PHE A 2 56.96 -14.29 6.05
CA PHE A 2 55.58 -14.17 5.65
C PHE A 2 55.52 -13.15 4.52
N THR A 3 55.29 -13.68 3.34
CA THR A 3 55.16 -12.95 2.09
C THR A 3 53.86 -12.16 2.07
N THR A 4 54.00 -10.90 1.74
CA THR A 4 52.98 -9.95 1.34
C THR A 4 52.34 -10.42 0.02
N GLU A 5 51.11 -10.94 0.10
CA GLU A 5 50.16 -11.05 -1.01
C GLU A 5 48.79 -11.26 -0.37
N ASP A 6 47.90 -10.31 -0.57
CA ASP A 6 46.44 -10.28 -0.50
C ASP A 6 45.90 -8.98 0.14
N ALA A 7 46.27 -7.89 -0.53
CA ALA A 7 45.57 -6.61 -0.37
C ALA A 7 45.10 -6.17 -1.78
N GLU A 8 44.10 -6.87 -2.32
CA GLU A 8 43.42 -6.43 -3.55
C GLU A 8 41.94 -6.31 -3.28
N ASP A 9 41.44 -5.12 -3.60
CA ASP A 9 40.14 -4.79 -4.15
C ASP A 9 38.90 -4.85 -3.25
N THR A 10 38.77 -3.78 -2.46
CA THR A 10 37.44 -3.21 -2.24
C THR A 10 37.32 -1.87 -2.98
N GLU A 11 37.40 -1.88 -4.29
CA GLU A 11 36.93 -0.80 -5.12
C GLU A 11 35.39 -0.84 -5.17
N PHE A 12 34.77 0.11 -4.48
CA PHE A 12 33.38 0.48 -4.71
C PHE A 12 33.26 1.11 -6.11
N LEU A 13 33.02 0.29 -7.11
CA LEU A 13 32.70 0.75 -8.47
C LEU A 13 31.34 1.44 -8.49
N PHE A 14 31.35 2.75 -8.38
CA PHE A 14 30.34 3.60 -8.97
C PHE A 14 30.36 3.37 -10.48
N GLN A 15 29.47 2.55 -11.01
CA GLN A 15 29.24 2.47 -12.46
C GLN A 15 28.48 3.71 -12.91
N PRO A 16 29.07 4.58 -13.75
CA PRO A 16 28.30 5.60 -14.44
C PRO A 16 27.41 4.93 -15.50
N TYR A 17 26.16 5.33 -15.54
CA TYR A 17 25.19 4.93 -16.54
C TYR A 17 25.76 5.11 -17.95
N GLN A 18 26.10 4.02 -18.62
CA GLN A 18 26.41 4.02 -20.03
C GLN A 18 25.11 4.23 -20.82
N LEU A 19 24.94 5.41 -21.36
CA LEU A 19 23.98 5.72 -22.42
C LEU A 19 24.36 4.90 -23.66
N ARG A 20 23.74 3.74 -23.86
CA ARG A 20 23.82 2.98 -25.12
C ARG A 20 22.97 3.70 -26.15
N LEU A 21 23.59 4.63 -26.88
CA LEU A 21 23.04 5.14 -28.16
C LEU A 21 23.09 4.01 -29.19
N VAL A 22 21.92 3.44 -29.47
CA VAL A 22 21.76 2.52 -30.64
C VAL A 22 21.77 3.36 -31.89
N PHE A 23 22.91 3.46 -32.53
CA PHE A 23 23.03 4.05 -33.87
C PHE A 23 22.51 3.04 -34.90
N HIS A 24 21.30 3.25 -35.39
CA HIS A 24 20.85 2.59 -36.61
C HIS A 24 21.51 3.31 -37.79
N ARG A 25 22.44 2.59 -38.46
CA ARG A 25 23.23 3.03 -39.57
C ARG A 25 22.34 3.25 -40.80
N LYS A 26 22.01 4.52 -41.16
CA LYS A 26 21.78 4.95 -42.55
C LYS A 26 22.83 5.99 -42.88
N SER A 27 23.64 5.62 -43.84
CA SER A 27 24.74 6.44 -44.42
C SER A 27 24.17 7.60 -45.22
N LEU A 28 24.91 8.68 -45.27
CA LEU A 28 24.75 9.96 -45.96
C LEU A 28 23.98 11.05 -45.20
N GLU A 29 24.67 11.66 -44.23
CA GLU A 29 24.53 13.09 -43.91
C GLU A 29 25.47 13.49 -42.77
N ARG A 30 26.65 12.85 -42.68
CA ARG A 30 27.53 12.90 -41.52
C ARG A 30 28.47 14.12 -41.44
N LYS A 31 28.40 15.08 -42.35
CA LYS A 31 29.30 16.26 -42.24
C LYS A 31 28.67 17.52 -41.64
N ASN A 32 27.37 17.67 -41.69
CA ASN A 32 26.70 18.87 -41.16
C ASN A 32 26.25 18.75 -39.69
N SER A 33 25.92 17.55 -39.19
CA SER A 33 25.49 17.34 -37.81
C SER A 33 26.62 17.53 -36.77
N VAL A 34 27.85 17.14 -37.11
CA VAL A 34 28.98 17.29 -36.16
C VAL A 34 29.41 18.75 -36.03
N ARG A 35 29.32 19.54 -37.11
CA ARG A 35 29.58 20.99 -37.05
C ARG A 35 28.52 21.75 -36.25
N LEU A 36 27.27 21.35 -36.34
CA LEU A 36 26.18 21.97 -35.52
C LEU A 36 26.34 21.70 -34.03
N CYS A 37 26.76 20.47 -33.64
CA CYS A 37 26.98 20.11 -32.25
C CYS A 37 28.18 20.83 -31.62
N VAL A 38 29.25 21.05 -32.37
CA VAL A 38 30.44 21.79 -31.87
C VAL A 38 30.15 23.30 -31.79
N LEU A 39 29.35 23.87 -32.69
CA LEU A 39 28.95 25.29 -32.61
C LEU A 39 28.02 25.55 -31.39
N CYS A 40 27.13 24.63 -31.00
CA CYS A 40 26.29 24.78 -29.81
C CYS A 40 27.10 24.76 -28.51
N VAL A 41 28.21 24.01 -28.45
CA VAL A 41 29.09 24.01 -27.26
C VAL A 41 29.96 25.28 -27.17
N LEU A 42 30.29 25.89 -28.28
CA LEU A 42 31.12 27.12 -28.35
C LEU A 42 30.31 28.40 -28.17
N CYS A 43 28.98 28.38 -28.36
CA CYS A 43 28.14 29.56 -28.26
C CYS A 43 27.61 29.90 -26.87
N GLY A 44 27.96 29.10 -25.82
CA GLY A 44 27.61 29.39 -24.42
C GLY A 44 26.11 29.49 -24.15
N GLU A 45 25.25 29.11 -25.11
CA GLU A 45 23.83 28.93 -24.84
C GLU A 45 23.67 27.66 -24.03
N THR A 46 23.66 27.82 -22.72
CA THR A 46 23.01 26.88 -21.82
C THR A 46 21.54 26.82 -22.21
N ASN A 47 21.23 26.03 -23.25
CA ASN A 47 19.88 25.52 -23.41
C ASN A 47 19.59 24.76 -22.12
N THR A 48 19.08 25.44 -21.13
CA THR A 48 18.28 24.84 -20.06
C THR A 48 17.14 24.14 -20.81
N PHE A 49 17.36 22.88 -21.18
CA PHE A 49 16.29 21.96 -21.49
C PHE A 49 15.45 21.94 -20.21
N ILE A 50 14.45 22.83 -20.14
CA ILE A 50 13.38 22.71 -19.16
C ILE A 50 12.72 21.39 -19.53
N MET A 51 13.21 20.30 -18.93
CA MET A 51 12.54 19.01 -18.97
C MET A 51 11.15 19.29 -18.48
N ALA A 52 10.18 19.27 -19.40
CA ALA A 52 8.77 19.39 -19.03
C ALA A 52 8.54 18.31 -17.97
N LYS A 53 8.34 18.73 -16.72
CA LYS A 53 8.18 17.84 -15.58
C LYS A 53 7.03 16.88 -15.92
N ASP A 54 7.29 15.61 -16.07
CA ASP A 54 6.29 14.61 -16.42
C ASP A 54 5.04 14.78 -15.56
N ARG A 55 3.86 14.80 -16.19
CA ARG A 55 2.61 15.00 -15.45
C ARG A 55 2.30 13.77 -14.61
N LEU A 56 2.37 13.88 -13.28
CA LEU A 56 1.97 12.84 -12.35
C LEU A 56 0.44 12.74 -12.27
N ILE A 57 -0.24 13.89 -12.20
CA ILE A 57 -1.69 13.94 -12.07
C ILE A 57 -2.32 13.68 -13.43
N THR A 58 -2.65 12.42 -13.66
CA THR A 58 -3.40 11.93 -14.83
C THR A 58 -4.76 11.41 -14.38
N PRO A 59 -5.79 11.32 -15.25
CA PRO A 59 -7.07 10.72 -14.88
C PRO A 59 -6.93 9.31 -14.28
N SER A 60 -6.08 8.46 -14.87
CA SER A 60 -5.81 7.11 -14.36
C SER A 60 -5.20 7.14 -12.95
N TYR A 61 -4.30 8.10 -12.69
CA TYR A 61 -3.71 8.27 -11.37
C TYR A 61 -4.73 8.76 -10.33
N CYS A 62 -5.61 9.70 -10.69
CA CYS A 62 -6.70 10.13 -9.81
C CYS A 62 -7.67 8.98 -9.50
N PHE A 63 -8.03 8.16 -10.51
CA PHE A 63 -8.90 7.01 -10.31
C PHE A 63 -8.27 5.95 -9.40
N ILE A 64 -6.97 5.66 -9.50
CA ILE A 64 -6.34 4.69 -8.61
C ILE A 64 -6.20 5.23 -7.17
N LEU A 65 -5.98 6.53 -6.98
CA LEU A 65 -5.99 7.16 -5.66
C LEU A 65 -7.38 7.06 -5.02
N ALA A 66 -8.44 7.37 -5.78
CA ALA A 66 -9.83 7.26 -5.31
C ALA A 66 -10.19 5.80 -4.98
N ALA A 67 -9.81 4.86 -5.86
CA ALA A 67 -10.02 3.42 -5.63
C ALA A 67 -9.33 2.93 -4.35
N ASN A 68 -8.08 3.36 -4.13
CA ASN A 68 -7.32 3.02 -2.93
C ASN A 68 -7.94 3.60 -1.66
N PHE A 69 -8.32 4.88 -1.70
CA PHE A 69 -9.00 5.53 -0.58
C PHE A 69 -10.28 4.81 -0.21
N LEU A 70 -11.17 4.55 -1.18
CA LEU A 70 -12.48 3.94 -0.97
C LEU A 70 -12.38 2.48 -0.50
N LEU A 71 -11.39 1.72 -0.99
CA LEU A 71 -11.08 0.37 -0.50
C LEU A 71 -10.71 0.40 0.98
N TYR A 72 -9.75 1.25 1.33
CA TYR A 72 -9.27 1.35 2.71
C TYR A 72 -10.30 2.00 3.62
N PHE A 73 -11.12 2.94 3.13
CA PHE A 73 -12.21 3.53 3.90
C PHE A 73 -13.24 2.48 4.30
N GLY A 74 -13.74 1.65 3.37
CA GLY A 74 -14.64 0.55 3.68
C GLY A 74 -14.03 -0.45 4.68
N PHE A 75 -12.75 -0.75 4.55
CA PHE A 75 -12.04 -1.62 5.48
C PHE A 75 -11.92 -1.01 6.89
N TRP A 76 -11.38 0.20 7.00
CA TRP A 76 -11.14 0.86 8.28
C TRP A 76 -12.41 1.24 9.01
N LEU A 77 -13.51 1.52 8.28
CA LEU A 77 -14.82 1.78 8.86
C LEU A 77 -15.30 0.61 9.74
N LEU A 78 -15.03 -0.62 9.30
CA LEU A 78 -15.50 -1.81 10.01
C LEU A 78 -14.57 -2.27 11.15
N ILE A 79 -13.27 -1.97 11.10
CA ILE A 79 -12.30 -2.51 12.06
C ILE A 79 -12.74 -2.34 13.52
N PRO A 80 -13.09 -1.15 14.02
CA PRO A 80 -13.51 -0.99 15.40
C PRO A 80 -14.95 -1.44 15.68
N VAL A 81 -15.78 -1.61 14.64
CA VAL A 81 -17.18 -2.02 14.75
C VAL A 81 -17.32 -3.54 14.84
N LEU A 82 -16.43 -4.29 14.18
CA LEU A 82 -16.48 -5.75 14.14
C LEU A 82 -16.43 -6.43 15.51
N PRO A 83 -15.61 -6.01 16.49
CA PRO A 83 -15.67 -6.57 17.83
C PRO A 83 -17.05 -6.45 18.48
N PHE A 84 -17.72 -5.31 18.30
CA PHE A 84 -19.10 -5.10 18.81
C PHE A 84 -20.08 -6.01 18.09
N TYR A 85 -20.00 -6.10 16.76
CA TYR A 85 -20.84 -7.01 15.99
C TYR A 85 -20.71 -8.46 16.45
N LEU A 86 -19.48 -8.94 16.68
CA LEU A 86 -19.24 -10.31 17.16
C LEU A 86 -19.75 -10.54 18.57
N SER A 87 -19.63 -9.56 19.46
CA SER A 87 -20.10 -9.68 20.83
C SER A 87 -21.62 -9.52 20.96
N GLU A 88 -22.25 -8.61 20.21
CA GLU A 88 -23.67 -8.30 20.32
C GLU A 88 -24.53 -9.23 19.45
N PHE A 89 -24.12 -9.53 18.23
CA PHE A 89 -24.93 -10.34 17.30
C PHE A 89 -24.68 -11.84 17.49
N PHE A 90 -23.41 -12.28 17.60
CA PHE A 90 -23.08 -13.70 17.82
C PHE A 90 -22.88 -14.07 19.29
N GLN A 91 -22.94 -13.11 20.21
CA GLN A 91 -22.78 -13.32 21.66
C GLN A 91 -21.47 -14.06 22.01
N THR A 92 -20.39 -13.75 21.30
CA THR A 92 -19.10 -14.42 21.44
C THR A 92 -18.23 -13.76 22.50
N GLY A 93 -17.43 -14.56 23.22
CA GLY A 93 -16.46 -14.06 24.18
C GLY A 93 -15.22 -13.44 23.51
N ASN A 94 -14.47 -12.62 24.27
CA ASN A 94 -13.31 -11.87 23.78
C ASN A 94 -12.23 -12.72 23.10
N SER A 95 -12.02 -13.96 23.57
CA SER A 95 -11.05 -14.89 22.95
C SER A 95 -11.47 -15.28 21.53
N THR A 96 -12.76 -15.58 21.33
CA THR A 96 -13.32 -15.91 20.01
C THR A 96 -13.26 -14.71 19.06
N ILE A 97 -13.57 -13.50 19.56
CA ILE A 97 -13.43 -12.26 18.79
C ILE A 97 -12.00 -12.11 18.27
N GLY A 98 -11.00 -12.30 19.15
CA GLY A 98 -9.58 -12.24 18.76
C GLY A 98 -9.22 -13.23 17.67
N ILE A 99 -9.68 -14.48 17.79
CA ILE A 99 -9.43 -15.52 16.76
C ILE A 99 -10.06 -15.14 15.42
N VAL A 100 -11.33 -14.71 15.41
CA VAL A 100 -12.05 -14.33 14.19
C VAL A 100 -11.40 -13.15 13.48
N LEU A 101 -10.96 -12.14 14.24
CA LEU A 101 -10.25 -10.99 13.66
C LEU A 101 -8.87 -11.39 13.13
N SER A 102 -8.17 -12.29 13.84
CA SER A 102 -6.85 -12.79 13.43
C SER A 102 -6.89 -13.63 12.17
N CYS A 103 -7.93 -14.43 11.93
CA CYS A 103 -8.08 -15.23 10.72
C CYS A 103 -7.92 -14.40 9.43
N TYR A 104 -8.49 -13.21 9.40
CA TYR A 104 -8.35 -12.27 8.29
C TYR A 104 -6.88 -11.88 8.06
N THR A 105 -6.19 -11.50 9.12
CA THR A 105 -4.80 -11.02 9.04
C THR A 105 -3.85 -12.14 8.63
N VAL A 106 -4.04 -13.36 9.18
CA VAL A 106 -3.26 -14.55 8.82
C VAL A 106 -3.47 -14.89 7.35
N ALA A 107 -4.72 -14.92 6.88
CA ALA A 107 -5.05 -15.17 5.48
C ALA A 107 -4.40 -14.14 4.54
N ALA A 108 -4.44 -12.85 4.90
CA ALA A 108 -3.80 -11.79 4.13
C ALA A 108 -2.27 -11.92 4.11
N LEU A 109 -1.66 -12.35 5.22
CA LEU A 109 -0.22 -12.58 5.31
C LEU A 109 0.20 -13.77 4.44
N CYS A 110 -0.54 -14.88 4.49
CA CYS A 110 -0.24 -16.10 3.73
C CYS A 110 -0.26 -15.87 2.21
N ILE A 111 -1.16 -15.04 1.69
CA ILE A 111 -1.26 -14.80 0.24
C ILE A 111 -0.20 -13.81 -0.29
N ARG A 112 0.33 -12.90 0.53
CA ARG A 112 1.24 -11.85 0.09
C ARG A 112 2.49 -12.34 -0.65
N PRO A 113 3.20 -13.39 -0.21
CA PRO A 113 4.33 -13.94 -0.95
C PRO A 113 3.95 -14.41 -2.36
N PHE A 114 2.76 -15.00 -2.50
CA PHE A 114 2.27 -15.51 -3.78
C PHE A 114 1.72 -14.39 -4.68
N SER A 115 1.27 -13.28 -4.10
CA SER A 115 0.69 -12.16 -4.84
C SER A 115 1.66 -11.57 -5.86
N GLY A 116 2.95 -11.42 -5.51
CA GLY A 116 3.99 -10.96 -6.41
C GLY A 116 4.15 -11.89 -7.62
N TYR A 117 4.29 -13.19 -7.36
CA TYR A 117 4.41 -14.19 -8.41
C TYR A 117 3.20 -14.21 -9.35
N LEU A 118 1.98 -14.11 -8.80
CA LEU A 118 0.75 -14.08 -9.60
C LEU A 118 0.68 -12.81 -10.48
N LEU A 119 1.09 -11.65 -9.94
CA LEU A 119 1.11 -10.37 -10.69
C LEU A 119 2.18 -10.31 -11.78
N ASP A 120 3.25 -11.11 -11.66
CA ASP A 120 4.26 -11.24 -12.70
C ASP A 120 3.87 -12.29 -13.75
N THR A 121 3.07 -13.30 -13.37
CA THR A 121 2.64 -14.39 -14.26
C THR A 121 1.39 -14.01 -15.07
N PHE A 122 0.47 -13.29 -14.47
CA PHE A 122 -0.80 -12.90 -15.07
C PHE A 122 -0.84 -11.41 -15.41
N ALA A 123 -1.80 -11.00 -16.23
CA ALA A 123 -2.02 -9.59 -16.52
C ALA A 123 -2.40 -8.83 -15.23
N ARG A 124 -1.62 -7.82 -14.87
CA ARG A 124 -1.67 -7.13 -13.57
C ARG A 124 -3.02 -6.48 -13.27
N LYS A 125 -3.58 -5.72 -14.23
CA LYS A 125 -4.86 -5.02 -14.03
C LYS A 125 -6.04 -5.99 -13.88
N PRO A 126 -6.25 -7.00 -14.74
CA PRO A 126 -7.34 -7.97 -14.55
C PRO A 126 -7.26 -8.70 -13.20
N LEU A 127 -6.05 -9.11 -12.79
CA LEU A 127 -5.85 -9.79 -11.52
C LEU A 127 -6.15 -8.87 -10.32
N TYR A 128 -5.73 -7.61 -10.40
CA TYR A 128 -6.08 -6.58 -9.41
C TYR A 128 -7.58 -6.37 -9.30
N LEU A 129 -8.27 -6.24 -10.43
CA LEU A 129 -9.73 -6.07 -10.46
C LEU A 129 -10.46 -7.31 -9.94
N PHE A 130 -9.99 -8.50 -10.26
CA PHE A 130 -10.57 -9.74 -9.72
C PHE A 130 -10.43 -9.82 -8.20
N ALA A 131 -9.25 -9.52 -7.66
CA ALA A 131 -9.02 -9.47 -6.22
C ALA A 131 -9.88 -8.38 -5.54
N TYR A 132 -10.02 -7.21 -6.19
CA TYR A 132 -10.87 -6.13 -5.69
C TYR A 132 -12.35 -6.53 -5.69
N PHE A 133 -12.80 -7.22 -6.73
CA PHE A 133 -14.17 -7.71 -6.81
C PHE A 133 -14.49 -8.70 -5.69
N ILE A 134 -13.61 -9.68 -5.43
CA ILE A 134 -13.80 -10.62 -4.31
C ILE A 134 -13.78 -9.85 -2.98
N PHE A 135 -12.83 -8.94 -2.78
CA PHE A 135 -12.75 -8.10 -1.59
C PHE A 135 -14.06 -7.35 -1.34
N MET A 136 -14.60 -6.70 -2.36
CA MET A 136 -15.88 -5.98 -2.31
C MET A 136 -17.04 -6.93 -1.98
N MET A 137 -17.13 -8.10 -2.61
CA MET A 137 -18.22 -9.06 -2.40
C MET A 137 -18.26 -9.59 -0.96
N MET A 138 -17.12 -9.63 -0.25
CA MET A 138 -17.10 -10.10 1.14
C MET A 138 -17.84 -9.17 2.11
N PHE A 139 -17.94 -7.87 1.82
CA PHE A 139 -18.80 -6.98 2.60
C PHE A 139 -20.27 -7.33 2.44
N GLY A 140 -20.70 -7.69 1.22
CA GLY A 140 -22.03 -8.26 0.97
C GLY A 140 -22.22 -9.60 1.66
N GLY A 141 -21.16 -10.43 1.71
CA GLY A 141 -21.16 -11.70 2.43
C GLY A 141 -21.44 -11.55 3.93
N TYR A 142 -20.93 -10.49 4.55
CA TYR A 142 -21.22 -10.22 5.98
C TYR A 142 -22.70 -9.93 6.28
N LEU A 143 -23.45 -9.40 5.31
CA LEU A 143 -24.88 -9.15 5.45
C LEU A 143 -25.70 -10.43 5.51
N ILE A 144 -25.21 -11.51 4.87
CA ILE A 144 -25.91 -12.81 4.79
C ILE A 144 -25.29 -13.86 5.74
N ALA A 145 -24.29 -13.48 6.52
CA ALA A 145 -23.60 -14.39 7.45
C ALA A 145 -24.48 -14.71 8.65
N GLY A 146 -25.41 -15.65 8.52
CA GLY A 146 -26.31 -16.08 9.60
C GLY A 146 -25.65 -16.96 10.67
N SER A 147 -24.39 -17.38 10.51
CA SER A 147 -23.64 -18.16 11.49
C SER A 147 -22.20 -17.67 11.63
N LEU A 148 -21.63 -17.88 12.83
CA LEU A 148 -20.23 -17.52 13.11
C LEU A 148 -19.27 -18.25 12.19
N THR A 149 -19.50 -19.52 11.89
CA THR A 149 -18.66 -20.30 10.98
C THR A 149 -18.64 -19.71 9.57
N LEU A 150 -19.78 -19.34 9.04
CA LEU A 150 -19.89 -18.71 7.72
C LEU A 150 -19.18 -17.35 7.72
N PHE A 151 -19.33 -16.57 8.80
CA PHE A 151 -18.65 -15.31 8.96
C PHE A 151 -17.11 -15.49 8.97
N ILE A 152 -16.58 -16.51 9.65
CA ILE A 152 -15.14 -16.83 9.64
C ILE A 152 -14.66 -17.18 8.24
N ILE A 153 -15.43 -17.97 7.47
CA ILE A 153 -15.08 -18.31 6.08
C ILE A 153 -14.99 -17.03 5.24
N PHE A 154 -15.98 -16.14 5.35
CA PHE A 154 -15.91 -14.86 4.66
C PHE A 154 -14.74 -14.00 5.11
N ARG A 155 -14.38 -14.00 6.39
CA ARG A 155 -13.18 -13.30 6.91
C ARG A 155 -11.89 -13.83 6.30
N ILE A 156 -11.76 -15.14 6.14
CA ILE A 156 -10.57 -15.76 5.51
C ILE A 156 -10.48 -15.35 4.03
N ILE A 157 -11.57 -15.49 3.27
CA ILE A 157 -11.61 -15.12 1.85
C ILE A 157 -11.35 -13.62 1.68
N HIS A 158 -11.93 -12.79 2.56
CA HIS A 158 -11.71 -11.36 2.57
C HIS A 158 -10.24 -11.01 2.84
N GLY A 159 -9.58 -11.72 3.77
CA GLY A 159 -8.15 -11.56 4.06
C GLY A 159 -7.27 -11.91 2.86
N VAL A 160 -7.54 -13.04 2.20
CA VAL A 160 -6.84 -13.44 0.96
C VAL A 160 -6.98 -12.38 -0.12
N SER A 161 -8.20 -11.92 -0.38
CA SER A 161 -8.46 -10.90 -1.39
C SER A 161 -7.82 -9.55 -1.04
N PHE A 162 -7.79 -9.17 0.25
CA PHE A 162 -7.10 -7.96 0.72
C PHE A 162 -5.60 -8.02 0.48
N GLY A 163 -4.96 -9.13 0.85
CA GLY A 163 -3.53 -9.33 0.59
C GLY A 163 -3.19 -9.15 -0.88
N MET A 164 -4.01 -9.73 -1.75
CA MET A 164 -3.87 -9.67 -3.20
C MET A 164 -4.11 -8.27 -3.78
N VAL A 165 -5.22 -7.61 -3.40
CA VAL A 165 -5.61 -6.30 -3.93
C VAL A 165 -4.65 -5.20 -3.50
N THR A 166 -4.10 -5.26 -2.30
CA THR A 166 -3.13 -4.26 -1.81
C THR A 166 -1.80 -4.34 -2.53
N VAL A 167 -1.28 -5.54 -2.78
CA VAL A 167 -0.07 -5.74 -3.59
C VAL A 167 -0.33 -5.36 -5.05
N GLY A 168 -1.47 -5.78 -5.61
CA GLY A 168 -1.89 -5.45 -6.97
C GLY A 168 -2.04 -3.95 -7.20
N GLY A 169 -2.67 -3.24 -6.26
CA GLY A 169 -2.82 -1.79 -6.32
C GLY A 169 -1.49 -1.04 -6.32
N ASN A 170 -0.54 -1.45 -5.44
CA ASN A 170 0.82 -0.91 -5.45
C ASN A 170 1.54 -1.15 -6.79
N THR A 171 1.35 -2.31 -7.39
CA THR A 171 1.96 -2.65 -8.69
C THR A 171 1.34 -1.82 -9.83
N VAL A 172 0.00 -1.72 -9.86
CA VAL A 172 -0.73 -0.96 -10.88
C VAL A 172 -0.39 0.53 -10.80
N VAL A 173 -0.31 1.12 -9.61
CA VAL A 173 0.04 2.54 -9.47
C VAL A 173 1.46 2.84 -9.96
N ILE A 174 2.42 1.95 -9.70
CA ILE A 174 3.79 2.06 -10.23
C ILE A 174 3.81 2.00 -11.76
N ASP A 175 2.97 1.17 -12.35
CA ASP A 175 2.92 0.98 -13.80
C ASP A 175 2.37 2.19 -14.57
N ILE A 176 1.52 3.00 -13.94
CA ILE A 176 0.92 4.19 -14.56
C ILE A 176 1.66 5.49 -14.26
N MET A 177 2.61 5.48 -13.31
CA MET A 177 3.40 6.66 -12.95
C MET A 177 4.66 6.80 -13.80
N PRO A 178 5.08 8.04 -14.14
CA PRO A 178 6.39 8.28 -14.74
C PRO A 178 7.51 7.89 -13.77
N SER A 179 8.58 7.29 -14.30
CA SER A 179 9.73 6.82 -13.50
C SER A 179 10.40 7.94 -12.70
N SER A 180 10.40 9.17 -13.23
CA SER A 180 10.98 10.37 -12.62
C SER A 180 10.23 10.85 -11.35
N ARG A 181 8.98 10.41 -11.13
CA ARG A 181 8.12 10.89 -10.04
C ARG A 181 7.51 9.76 -9.19
N ARG A 182 8.09 8.58 -9.21
CA ARG A 182 7.57 7.42 -8.47
C ARG A 182 7.52 7.63 -6.96
N GLY A 183 8.55 8.26 -6.38
CA GLY A 183 8.59 8.52 -4.94
C GLY A 183 7.45 9.45 -4.49
N GLU A 184 7.25 10.56 -5.21
CA GLU A 184 6.17 11.50 -4.96
C GLU A 184 4.80 10.83 -5.14
N GLY A 185 4.62 10.07 -6.22
CA GLY A 185 3.36 9.39 -6.50
C GLY A 185 3.02 8.30 -5.48
N LEU A 186 3.99 7.50 -5.04
CA LEU A 186 3.77 6.53 -3.96
C LEU A 186 3.48 7.23 -2.62
N GLY A 187 4.04 8.42 -2.40
CA GLY A 187 3.71 9.24 -1.24
C GLY A 187 2.23 9.62 -1.19
N TYR A 188 1.68 10.14 -2.29
CA TYR A 188 0.24 10.44 -2.39
C TYR A 188 -0.63 9.19 -2.30
N TYR A 189 -0.21 8.08 -2.93
CA TYR A 189 -0.92 6.80 -2.82
C TYR A 189 -0.98 6.29 -1.38
N GLY A 190 0.12 6.37 -0.62
CA GLY A 190 0.14 6.05 0.80
C GLY A 190 -0.69 7.01 1.65
N LEU A 191 -0.77 8.31 1.26
CA LEU A 191 -1.57 9.30 1.96
C LEU A 191 -3.06 8.97 1.91
N THR A 192 -3.58 8.44 0.80
CA THR A 192 -4.99 8.02 0.69
C THR A 192 -5.35 6.94 1.70
N ASN A 193 -4.47 5.95 1.91
CA ASN A 193 -4.65 4.92 2.95
C ASN A 193 -4.69 5.53 4.36
N ASN A 194 -3.75 6.44 4.67
CA ASN A 194 -3.73 7.06 6.01
C ASN A 194 -4.96 7.93 6.27
N THR A 195 -5.43 8.65 5.26
CA THR A 195 -6.67 9.43 5.36
C THR A 195 -7.87 8.51 5.62
N ALA A 196 -7.96 7.38 4.92
CA ALA A 196 -8.99 6.38 5.13
C ALA A 196 -8.92 5.76 6.54
N MET A 197 -7.69 5.48 7.02
CA MET A 197 -7.44 4.95 8.37
C MET A 197 -7.87 5.92 9.47
N SER A 198 -7.85 7.22 9.20
CA SER A 198 -8.28 8.25 10.12
C SER A 198 -9.80 8.39 10.17
N ILE A 199 -10.39 8.55 8.99
CA ILE A 199 -11.82 8.90 8.86
C ILE A 199 -12.68 7.65 9.04
N GLY A 200 -12.23 6.49 8.55
CA GLY A 200 -13.01 5.25 8.57
C GLY A 200 -13.45 4.83 9.97
N PRO A 201 -12.52 4.61 10.91
CA PRO A 201 -12.85 4.21 12.28
C PRO A 201 -13.74 5.22 13.02
N MET A 202 -13.43 6.51 12.86
CA MET A 202 -14.23 7.59 13.42
C MET A 202 -15.68 7.50 12.93
N PHE A 203 -15.87 7.39 11.62
CA PHE A 203 -17.19 7.32 11.02
C PHE A 203 -17.94 6.05 11.41
N GLY A 204 -17.26 4.89 11.44
CA GLY A 204 -17.84 3.62 11.87
C GLY A 204 -18.34 3.65 13.31
N LEU A 205 -17.55 4.20 14.23
CA LEU A 205 -17.94 4.31 15.65
C LEU A 205 -19.05 5.33 15.87
N PHE A 206 -19.04 6.48 15.18
CA PHE A 206 -20.14 7.44 15.28
C PHE A 206 -21.47 6.86 14.80
N LEU A 207 -21.46 6.08 13.70
CA LEU A 207 -22.67 5.39 13.24
C LEU A 207 -23.16 4.37 14.29
N HIS A 208 -22.25 3.61 14.88
CA HIS A 208 -22.57 2.62 15.89
C HIS A 208 -23.11 3.29 17.18
N ASP A 209 -22.46 4.35 17.64
CA ASP A 209 -22.89 5.10 18.83
C ASP A 209 -24.22 5.84 18.61
N ALA A 210 -24.55 6.19 17.36
CA ALA A 210 -25.86 6.73 16.97
C ALA A 210 -26.95 5.67 16.87
N GLY A 211 -26.67 4.39 17.19
CA GLY A 211 -27.64 3.29 17.13
C GLY A 211 -27.96 2.79 15.72
N VAL A 212 -27.13 3.10 14.72
CA VAL A 212 -27.31 2.60 13.36
C VAL A 212 -27.06 1.09 13.33
N SER A 213 -27.92 0.34 12.65
CA SER A 213 -27.80 -1.12 12.57
C SER A 213 -26.48 -1.56 11.92
N PHE A 214 -25.91 -2.67 12.36
CA PHE A 214 -24.70 -3.26 11.75
C PHE A 214 -24.86 -3.52 10.24
N ALA A 215 -26.05 -3.95 9.82
CA ALA A 215 -26.33 -4.15 8.39
C ALA A 215 -26.17 -2.86 7.59
N THR A 216 -26.65 -1.74 8.10
CA THR A 216 -26.50 -0.43 7.45
C THR A 216 -25.02 -0.01 7.41
N ILE A 217 -24.26 -0.24 8.48
CA ILE A 217 -22.82 0.06 8.50
C ILE A 217 -22.07 -0.80 7.45
N PHE A 218 -22.41 -2.08 7.32
CA PHE A 218 -21.86 -2.96 6.29
C PHE A 218 -22.24 -2.50 4.89
N CYS A 219 -23.47 -2.00 4.68
CA CYS A 219 -23.89 -1.40 3.41
C CYS A 219 -23.08 -0.16 3.04
N TYR A 220 -22.72 0.71 3.99
CA TYR A 220 -21.85 1.84 3.71
C TYR A 220 -20.43 1.40 3.30
N ALA A 221 -19.86 0.40 3.98
CA ALA A 221 -18.56 -0.17 3.60
C ALA A 221 -18.62 -0.83 2.21
N PHE A 222 -19.68 -1.57 1.92
CA PHE A 222 -19.91 -2.21 0.63
C PHE A 222 -20.08 -1.17 -0.48
N GLY A 223 -20.91 -0.15 -0.28
CA GLY A 223 -21.12 0.95 -1.23
C GLY A 223 -19.82 1.72 -1.54
N SER A 224 -19.01 1.99 -0.51
CA SER A 224 -17.68 2.57 -0.70
C SER A 224 -16.80 1.70 -1.59
N CYS A 225 -16.78 0.39 -1.36
CA CYS A 225 -16.00 -0.54 -2.17
C CYS A 225 -16.53 -0.70 -3.60
N ILE A 226 -17.84 -0.61 -3.83
CA ILE A 226 -18.44 -0.57 -5.18
C ILE A 226 -17.90 0.65 -5.95
N LEU A 227 -17.99 1.84 -5.35
CA LEU A 227 -17.46 3.06 -5.96
C LEU A 227 -15.97 2.96 -6.24
N GLY A 228 -15.21 2.40 -5.29
CA GLY A 228 -13.79 2.16 -5.46
C GLY A 228 -13.47 1.17 -6.58
N PHE A 229 -14.25 0.09 -6.71
CA PHE A 229 -14.10 -0.86 -7.80
C PHE A 229 -14.40 -0.22 -9.17
N LEU A 230 -15.43 0.61 -9.26
CA LEU A 230 -15.72 1.38 -10.47
C LEU A 230 -14.56 2.31 -10.83
N CYS A 231 -14.02 3.04 -9.87
CA CYS A 231 -12.81 3.85 -10.09
C CYS A 231 -11.62 3.00 -10.57
N ALA A 232 -11.37 1.84 -9.93
CA ALA A 232 -10.30 0.93 -10.33
C ALA A 232 -10.46 0.40 -11.76
N SER A 233 -11.69 0.13 -12.20
CA SER A 233 -12.01 -0.35 -13.55
C SER A 233 -11.66 0.69 -14.62
N LEU A 234 -11.83 1.99 -14.32
CA LEU A 234 -11.57 3.12 -15.22
C LEU A 234 -10.06 3.42 -15.39
N VAL A 235 -9.20 2.88 -14.54
CA VAL A 235 -7.74 3.05 -14.63
C VAL A 235 -7.23 2.46 -15.95
N LYS A 236 -6.56 3.25 -16.76
CA LYS A 236 -5.88 2.77 -17.98
C LYS A 236 -4.43 2.44 -17.65
N THR A 237 -4.04 1.18 -17.84
CA THR A 237 -2.66 0.72 -17.63
C THR A 237 -1.97 0.47 -18.96
N PRO A 238 -0.67 0.79 -19.13
CA PRO A 238 0.08 0.37 -20.28
C PRO A 238 0.14 -1.17 -20.33
N TYR A 239 0.02 -1.71 -21.55
CA TYR A 239 0.17 -3.16 -21.71
C TYR A 239 1.62 -3.56 -21.39
N LYS A 240 1.78 -4.44 -20.40
CA LYS A 240 3.05 -5.11 -20.12
C LYS A 240 2.88 -6.60 -20.42
N PRO A 241 3.65 -7.16 -21.33
CA PRO A 241 3.60 -8.59 -21.57
C PRO A 241 4.02 -9.33 -20.29
N PRO A 242 3.40 -10.49 -20.00
CA PRO A 242 3.80 -11.32 -18.86
C PRO A 242 5.28 -11.72 -19.01
N VAL A 243 6.01 -11.66 -17.91
CA VAL A 243 7.42 -12.05 -17.87
C VAL A 243 7.51 -13.57 -18.08
N LYS A 244 8.53 -14.03 -18.85
CA LYS A 244 8.79 -15.47 -19.02
C LYS A 244 8.85 -16.15 -17.65
N ARG A 245 8.13 -17.27 -17.54
CA ARG A 245 8.08 -18.08 -16.33
C ARG A 245 9.48 -18.57 -15.98
N GLU A 246 10.07 -18.03 -14.96
CA GLU A 246 11.26 -18.59 -14.34
C GLU A 246 10.86 -19.53 -13.19
N PRO A 247 11.67 -20.56 -12.89
CA PRO A 247 11.34 -21.50 -11.82
C PRO A 247 11.17 -20.81 -10.48
N ILE A 248 10.24 -21.30 -9.67
CA ILE A 248 9.95 -20.78 -8.33
C ILE A 248 11.16 -21.08 -7.45
N SER A 249 11.82 -20.04 -6.91
CA SER A 249 12.87 -20.15 -5.92
C SER A 249 12.45 -19.47 -4.61
N LEU A 250 12.83 -20.02 -3.47
CA LEU A 250 12.50 -19.49 -2.14
C LEU A 250 13.05 -18.06 -1.93
N ASP A 251 14.21 -17.75 -2.53
CA ASP A 251 14.83 -16.42 -2.45
C ASP A 251 13.98 -15.28 -3.02
N ARG A 252 12.98 -15.61 -3.85
CA ARG A 252 12.03 -14.63 -4.38
C ARG A 252 10.91 -14.29 -3.41
N PHE A 253 10.65 -15.16 -2.42
CA PHE A 253 9.56 -14.96 -1.46
C PHE A 253 10.05 -14.31 -0.17
N ILE A 254 11.30 -14.54 0.23
CA ILE A 254 11.84 -14.05 1.51
C ILE A 254 13.19 -13.38 1.28
N LEU A 255 13.22 -12.06 1.48
CA LEU A 255 14.47 -11.29 1.50
C LEU A 255 15.13 -11.44 2.87
N MET A 256 16.07 -12.40 3.01
CA MET A 256 16.76 -12.68 4.28
C MET A 256 17.43 -11.45 4.90
N LYS A 257 18.00 -10.56 4.07
CA LYS A 257 18.61 -9.30 4.53
C LYS A 257 17.59 -8.32 5.15
N GLY A 258 16.32 -8.44 4.80
CA GLY A 258 15.23 -7.61 5.35
C GLY A 258 14.61 -8.17 6.62
N LEU A 259 14.96 -9.38 7.04
CA LEU A 259 14.34 -10.07 8.17
C LEU A 259 14.44 -9.28 9.51
N PRO A 260 15.59 -8.68 9.90
CA PRO A 260 15.69 -7.91 11.13
C PRO A 260 14.74 -6.68 11.15
N ALA A 261 14.67 -5.96 10.02
CA ALA A 261 13.75 -4.82 9.89
C ALA A 261 12.28 -5.27 9.91
N GLY A 262 11.97 -6.41 9.27
CA GLY A 262 10.66 -7.03 9.29
C GLY A 262 10.24 -7.45 10.70
N LEU A 263 11.13 -8.02 11.48
CA LEU A 263 10.88 -8.42 12.87
C LEU A 263 10.61 -7.20 13.77
N SER A 264 11.37 -6.13 13.62
CA SER A 264 11.14 -4.87 14.35
C SER A 264 9.75 -4.31 14.04
N LEU A 265 9.36 -4.26 12.76
CA LEU A 265 8.03 -3.83 12.35
C LEU A 265 6.92 -4.76 12.87
N LEU A 266 7.16 -6.08 12.93
CA LEU A 266 6.21 -7.04 13.49
C LEU A 266 5.95 -6.74 14.96
N LEU A 267 7.00 -6.55 15.76
CA LEU A 267 6.87 -6.23 17.19
C LEU A 267 6.13 -4.91 17.43
N LEU A 268 6.40 -3.88 16.64
CA LEU A 268 5.68 -2.59 16.70
C LEU A 268 4.22 -2.70 16.23
N SER A 269 3.91 -3.63 15.35
CA SER A 269 2.55 -3.83 14.84
C SER A 269 1.61 -4.48 15.85
N ILE A 270 2.14 -5.20 16.85
CA ILE A 270 1.33 -5.87 17.89
C ILE A 270 0.54 -4.84 18.70
N PRO A 271 1.16 -3.87 19.42
CA PRO A 271 0.41 -2.88 20.20
C PRO A 271 -0.46 -1.99 19.31
N TYR A 272 0.00 -1.68 18.08
CA TYR A 272 -0.81 -0.92 17.12
C TYR A 272 -2.09 -1.67 16.73
N GLY A 273 -2.00 -2.96 16.42
CA GLY A 273 -3.15 -3.81 16.09
C GLY A 273 -4.12 -3.98 17.26
N MET A 274 -3.61 -4.13 18.49
CA MET A 274 -4.44 -4.16 19.69
C MET A 274 -5.21 -2.85 19.88
N THR A 275 -4.52 -1.72 19.78
CA THR A 275 -5.13 -0.40 19.94
C THR A 275 -6.23 -0.18 18.90
N THR A 276 -5.96 -0.41 17.62
CA THR A 276 -6.93 -0.14 16.55
C THR A 276 -8.19 -0.99 16.63
N ASN A 277 -8.08 -2.23 17.12
CA ASN A 277 -9.23 -3.14 17.21
C ASN A 277 -10.02 -3.01 18.52
N TYR A 278 -9.35 -2.77 19.64
CA TYR A 278 -9.97 -2.92 20.96
C TYR A 278 -10.11 -1.63 21.77
N VAL A 279 -9.51 -0.51 21.34
CA VAL A 279 -9.58 0.76 22.09
C VAL A 279 -11.02 1.19 22.38
N ALA A 280 -11.92 1.00 21.42
CA ALA A 280 -13.33 1.37 21.59
C ALA A 280 -14.05 0.49 22.63
N MET A 281 -13.81 -0.83 22.61
CA MET A 281 -14.35 -1.75 23.61
C MET A 281 -13.80 -1.45 25.00
N TYR A 282 -12.49 -1.21 25.11
CA TYR A 282 -11.84 -0.86 26.36
C TYR A 282 -12.38 0.45 26.94
N ALA A 283 -12.54 1.47 26.11
CA ALA A 283 -13.11 2.75 26.52
C ALA A 283 -14.50 2.59 27.14
N ARG A 284 -15.36 1.74 26.56
CA ARG A 284 -16.67 1.42 27.15
C ARG A 284 -16.57 0.70 28.50
N GLN A 285 -15.64 -0.24 28.67
CA GLN A 285 -15.42 -0.95 29.93
C GLN A 285 -15.02 -0.03 31.09
N ILE A 286 -14.27 1.05 30.78
CA ILE A 286 -13.85 2.06 31.78
C ILE A 286 -14.85 3.24 31.91
N GLY A 287 -16.04 3.14 31.28
CA GLY A 287 -17.10 4.13 31.40
C GLY A 287 -17.01 5.32 30.44
N LEU A 288 -16.07 5.33 29.49
CA LEU A 288 -15.97 6.34 28.40
C LEU A 288 -16.93 5.96 27.29
N ASN A 289 -18.21 6.23 27.44
CA ASN A 289 -19.26 5.77 26.53
C ASN A 289 -19.46 6.65 25.29
N THR A 290 -18.88 7.85 25.26
CA THR A 290 -19.10 8.80 24.17
C THR A 290 -17.76 9.27 23.59
N GLN A 291 -17.77 9.58 22.28
CA GLN A 291 -16.66 10.23 21.58
C GLN A 291 -15.39 9.38 21.35
N THR A 292 -15.48 8.05 21.48
CA THR A 292 -14.32 7.15 21.24
C THR A 292 -13.78 7.29 19.80
N GLY A 293 -14.64 7.70 18.85
CA GLY A 293 -14.24 7.97 17.48
C GLY A 293 -13.17 9.07 17.35
N PHE A 294 -13.17 10.06 18.24
CA PHE A 294 -12.15 11.13 18.23
C PHE A 294 -10.74 10.63 18.53
N PHE A 295 -10.58 9.50 19.21
CA PHE A 295 -9.28 8.86 19.39
C PHE A 295 -8.57 8.65 18.06
N PHE A 296 -9.28 8.11 17.06
CA PHE A 296 -8.71 7.88 15.72
C PHE A 296 -8.41 9.18 14.99
N THR A 297 -9.20 10.23 15.21
CA THR A 297 -8.94 11.55 14.64
C THR A 297 -7.65 12.14 15.19
N PHE A 298 -7.45 12.12 16.51
CA PHE A 298 -6.21 12.61 17.13
C PHE A 298 -5.00 11.77 16.74
N MET A 299 -5.16 10.44 16.70
CA MET A 299 -4.11 9.54 16.20
C MET A 299 -3.70 9.88 14.77
N ALA A 300 -4.66 10.19 13.92
CA ALA A 300 -4.40 10.56 12.53
C ALA A 300 -3.70 11.92 12.39
N VAL A 301 -4.12 12.91 13.16
CA VAL A 301 -3.45 14.22 13.21
C VAL A 301 -2.00 14.04 13.66
N GLY A 302 -1.76 13.26 14.71
CA GLY A 302 -0.41 12.92 15.17
C GLY A 302 0.44 12.26 14.10
N MET A 303 -0.12 11.26 13.37
CA MET A 303 0.58 10.62 12.25
C MET A 303 0.86 11.58 11.09
N ALA A 304 -0.08 12.46 10.74
CA ALA A 304 0.11 13.45 9.67
C ALA A 304 1.24 14.43 10.03
N ILE A 305 1.24 14.95 11.25
CA ILE A 305 2.28 15.83 11.77
C ILE A 305 3.63 15.11 11.75
N SER A 306 3.70 13.90 12.32
CA SER A 306 4.93 13.09 12.35
C SER A 306 5.51 12.89 10.94
N ARG A 307 4.67 12.63 9.92
CA ARG A 307 5.11 12.44 8.53
C ARG A 307 5.73 13.69 7.91
N ILE A 308 5.21 14.87 8.21
CA ILE A 308 5.76 16.13 7.69
C ILE A 308 7.20 16.35 8.20
N PHE A 309 7.45 16.05 9.47
CA PHE A 309 8.77 16.18 10.07
C PHE A 309 9.71 15.04 9.67
N SER A 310 9.26 13.79 9.74
CA SER A 310 10.06 12.62 9.43
C SER A 310 10.48 12.58 7.96
N GLY A 311 9.60 12.94 7.02
CA GLY A 311 9.93 12.98 5.59
C GLY A 311 11.13 13.87 5.29
N LYS A 312 11.16 15.09 5.82
CA LYS A 312 12.29 16.03 5.66
C LYS A 312 13.61 15.50 6.24
N LEU A 313 13.54 14.75 7.34
CA LEU A 313 14.72 14.17 7.97
C LEU A 313 15.24 12.96 7.20
N VAL A 314 14.33 12.12 6.68
CA VAL A 314 14.65 10.98 5.81
C VAL A 314 15.32 11.45 4.52
N ASP A 315 14.81 12.50 3.87
CA ASP A 315 15.40 13.08 2.66
C ASP A 315 16.81 13.64 2.90
N ARG A 316 17.14 14.01 4.16
CA ARG A 316 18.49 14.41 4.60
C ARG A 316 19.38 13.23 5.00
N GLY A 317 18.97 11.99 4.74
CA GLY A 317 19.73 10.78 5.08
C GLY A 317 19.71 10.39 6.56
N LYS A 318 18.86 11.02 7.41
CA LYS A 318 18.78 10.75 8.86
C LYS A 318 17.79 9.66 9.23
N ILE A 319 17.71 8.59 8.43
CA ILE A 319 16.70 7.52 8.56
C ILE A 319 16.77 6.86 9.94
N THR A 320 17.96 6.51 10.40
CA THR A 320 18.14 5.85 11.71
C THR A 320 17.68 6.73 12.88
N GLN A 321 17.94 8.04 12.82
CA GLN A 321 17.51 8.99 13.85
C GLN A 321 15.99 9.10 13.91
N VAL A 322 15.30 9.07 12.73
CA VAL A 322 13.84 9.09 12.66
C VAL A 322 13.24 7.81 13.27
N ILE A 323 13.84 6.66 12.99
CA ILE A 323 13.40 5.38 13.58
C ILE A 323 13.57 5.40 15.10
N ILE A 324 14.73 5.84 15.60
CA ILE A 324 15.02 5.94 17.04
C ILE A 324 14.01 6.90 17.71
N ALA A 325 13.80 8.09 17.14
CA ALA A 325 12.84 9.06 17.68
C ALA A 325 11.39 8.57 17.66
N GLY A 326 11.05 7.66 16.76
CA GLY A 326 9.71 7.04 16.71
C GLY A 326 9.53 5.86 17.69
N LEU A 327 10.61 5.35 18.25
CA LEU A 327 10.59 4.26 19.25
C LEU A 327 10.51 4.79 20.69
N TYR A 328 10.95 6.03 20.95
CA TYR A 328 10.83 6.76 22.21
C TYR A 328 9.53 7.58 22.27
#